data_2734034fd9e5326f20af41160d54f79f
#
_entry.id   2734034fd9e5326f20af41160d54f79f
#
_cell.length_a   1.000
_cell.length_b   1.000
_cell.length_c   1.000
_cell.angle_alpha   90.00
_cell.angle_beta   90.00
_cell.angle_gamma   90.00
#
_symmetry.space_group_name_H-M   'P 1'
#
loop_
_entity.id
_entity.type
_entity.pdbx_description
1 polymer ?
#
loop_
_entity_poly.entity_id
_entity_poly.type
_entity_poly.pdbx_seq_one_letter_code
_entity_poly.pdbx_strand_id
1 'polypeptide(L)'
;MKTTSVIFDNVTLNRGTDYTVTASFDDASVGNGKNITATVTLMGQTAKNYALEQSSFMTTGSITKAAAPDFTKETALDIVNGHEKTYTVTLPTLPPLETPKEYGAPTYEISEIKLDGRYYTSGAKVENGKLILPIQKNDVKTTGPVGTVTVVIKSTNYEDITLTVNVNATNKLLPTMPLPTANALTYNGTEQALVTAGKTTGGTMLYRLDNSEWSEQIPTAKNVGKYTVWYKVQGNAEYADVAEQNVTVT
;
A
#
# COMPACT_ATOMS: atom_id res chain seq x y z
N MET A 1 28.58 -6.08 -17.61
CA MET A 1 29.64 -7.09 -17.46
C MET A 1 30.88 -6.62 -18.22
N LYS A 2 32.04 -6.46 -17.55
CA LYS A 2 33.32 -6.24 -18.25
C LYS A 2 33.76 -7.59 -18.78
N THR A 3 33.78 -7.75 -20.08
CA THR A 3 34.27 -8.95 -20.72
C THR A 3 35.80 -8.96 -20.67
N THR A 4 36.37 -9.94 -20.00
CA THR A 4 37.78 -10.28 -20.13
C THR A 4 38.12 -10.65 -21.58
N SER A 5 39.29 -10.26 -22.03
CA SER A 5 39.77 -10.63 -23.36
C SER A 5 39.98 -12.15 -23.44
N VAL A 6 39.52 -12.75 -24.53
CA VAL A 6 39.87 -14.13 -24.86
C VAL A 6 41.28 -14.10 -25.51
N ILE A 7 42.17 -14.93 -25.04
CA ILE A 7 43.52 -15.06 -25.59
C ILE A 7 43.56 -16.38 -26.35
N PHE A 8 44.05 -16.34 -27.59
CA PHE A 8 44.26 -17.48 -28.42
C PHE A 8 45.77 -17.69 -28.58
N ASP A 9 46.25 -18.90 -28.32
CA ASP A 9 47.66 -19.20 -28.46
C ASP A 9 48.10 -19.11 -29.91
N ASN A 10 49.14 -18.30 -30.18
CA ASN A 10 49.78 -18.12 -31.48
C ASN A 10 48.88 -17.56 -32.63
N VAL A 11 47.70 -17.05 -32.31
CA VAL A 11 46.80 -16.47 -33.30
C VAL A 11 46.19 -15.18 -32.78
N THR A 12 46.15 -14.14 -33.63
CA THR A 12 45.43 -12.92 -33.31
C THR A 12 44.06 -12.96 -33.98
N LEU A 13 42.98 -13.02 -33.18
CA LEU A 13 41.61 -13.01 -33.62
C LEU A 13 40.90 -11.77 -33.08
N ASN A 14 40.04 -11.19 -33.94
CA ASN A 14 39.28 -9.97 -33.61
C ASN A 14 37.87 -10.33 -33.14
N ARG A 15 37.51 -9.81 -32.00
CA ARG A 15 36.15 -9.97 -31.47
C ARG A 15 35.13 -9.23 -32.34
N GLY A 16 34.02 -9.89 -32.65
CA GLY A 16 32.96 -9.36 -33.51
C GLY A 16 33.15 -9.69 -35.00
N THR A 17 34.38 -10.02 -35.46
CA THR A 17 34.67 -10.42 -36.85
C THR A 17 35.04 -11.90 -36.93
N ASP A 18 35.94 -12.33 -36.07
CA ASP A 18 36.49 -13.69 -36.07
C ASP A 18 35.86 -14.58 -34.97
N TYR A 19 35.40 -13.99 -33.92
CA TYR A 19 34.72 -14.71 -32.85
C TYR A 19 33.74 -13.83 -32.06
N THR A 20 32.75 -14.46 -31.44
CA THR A 20 31.86 -13.86 -30.41
C THR A 20 32.06 -14.54 -29.07
N VAL A 21 31.73 -13.81 -28.00
CA VAL A 21 31.65 -14.36 -26.65
C VAL A 21 30.28 -14.00 -26.09
N THR A 22 29.55 -15.00 -25.68
CA THR A 22 28.35 -14.87 -24.89
C THR A 22 28.62 -15.33 -23.47
N ALA A 23 28.03 -14.68 -22.47
CA ALA A 23 28.16 -15.11 -21.08
C ALA A 23 26.82 -14.89 -20.37
N SER A 24 26.39 -15.88 -19.59
CA SER A 24 25.17 -15.81 -18.81
C SER A 24 25.38 -16.41 -17.42
N PHE A 25 24.69 -15.86 -16.44
CA PHE A 25 24.52 -16.53 -15.16
C PHE A 25 23.58 -17.72 -15.30
N ASP A 26 23.74 -18.72 -14.43
CA ASP A 26 22.87 -19.91 -14.38
C ASP A 26 21.43 -19.53 -14.04
N ASP A 27 21.23 -18.50 -13.21
CA ASP A 27 19.95 -17.92 -12.87
C ASP A 27 20.06 -16.41 -12.62
N ALA A 28 18.92 -15.71 -12.56
CA ALA A 28 18.84 -14.25 -12.39
C ALA A 28 18.68 -13.81 -10.92
N SER A 29 18.70 -14.73 -9.95
CA SER A 29 18.51 -14.38 -8.54
C SER A 29 19.74 -13.71 -7.94
N VAL A 30 19.51 -12.83 -6.96
CA VAL A 30 20.59 -12.17 -6.20
C VAL A 30 21.43 -13.19 -5.45
N GLY A 31 22.74 -13.04 -5.49
CA GLY A 31 23.68 -13.92 -4.79
C GLY A 31 25.13 -13.68 -5.18
N ASN A 32 26.03 -14.14 -4.31
CA ASN A 32 27.47 -14.14 -4.54
C ASN A 32 27.96 -15.51 -5.03
N GLY A 33 29.03 -15.50 -5.79
CA GLY A 33 29.68 -16.74 -6.26
C GLY A 33 28.82 -17.55 -7.25
N LYS A 34 27.90 -16.89 -7.94
CA LYS A 34 27.01 -17.54 -8.92
C LYS A 34 27.81 -17.93 -10.16
N ASN A 35 27.52 -19.11 -10.69
CA ASN A 35 28.20 -19.58 -11.89
C ASN A 35 27.85 -18.72 -13.11
N ILE A 36 28.84 -18.46 -13.89
CA ILE A 36 28.73 -17.83 -15.21
C ILE A 36 29.32 -18.80 -16.23
N THR A 37 28.52 -19.15 -17.21
CA THR A 37 28.97 -19.88 -18.39
C THR A 37 29.30 -18.91 -19.52
N ALA A 38 30.54 -18.85 -19.93
CA ALA A 38 31.00 -18.08 -21.08
C ALA A 38 31.24 -19.02 -22.26
N THR A 39 30.66 -18.72 -23.42
CA THR A 39 30.81 -19.50 -24.65
C THR A 39 31.47 -18.63 -25.73
N VAL A 40 32.54 -19.16 -26.30
CA VAL A 40 33.24 -18.58 -27.47
C VAL A 40 32.75 -19.29 -28.72
N THR A 41 32.39 -18.53 -29.73
CA THR A 41 31.96 -19.05 -31.02
C THR A 41 32.80 -18.38 -32.13
N LEU A 42 33.50 -19.20 -32.92
CA LEU A 42 34.22 -18.71 -34.09
C LEU A 42 33.26 -18.33 -35.20
N MET A 43 33.64 -17.32 -36.01
CA MET A 43 32.78 -16.74 -37.06
C MET A 43 33.53 -16.67 -38.39
N GLY A 44 32.76 -16.53 -39.47
CA GLY A 44 33.25 -16.22 -40.79
C GLY A 44 34.31 -17.23 -41.31
N GLN A 45 35.41 -16.72 -41.85
CA GLN A 45 36.52 -17.55 -42.35
C GLN A 45 37.26 -18.20 -41.22
N THR A 46 37.33 -17.61 -40.03
CA THR A 46 37.94 -18.17 -38.84
C THR A 46 37.33 -19.51 -38.44
N ALA A 47 35.96 -19.60 -38.52
CA ALA A 47 35.25 -20.84 -38.24
C ALA A 47 35.56 -21.99 -39.25
N LYS A 48 36.04 -21.63 -40.43
CA LYS A 48 36.46 -22.65 -41.46
C LYS A 48 37.88 -23.17 -41.27
N ASN A 49 38.75 -22.33 -40.72
CA ASN A 49 40.18 -22.60 -40.66
C ASN A 49 40.67 -23.05 -39.27
N TYR A 50 39.88 -22.80 -38.24
CA TYR A 50 40.25 -23.09 -36.84
C TYR A 50 39.14 -23.83 -36.13
N ALA A 51 39.52 -24.62 -35.13
CA ALA A 51 38.61 -25.23 -34.18
C ALA A 51 39.08 -24.89 -32.77
N LEU A 52 38.12 -24.69 -31.86
CA LEU A 52 38.41 -24.47 -30.43
C LEU A 52 38.56 -25.82 -29.72
N GLU A 53 39.64 -26.01 -28.98
CA GLU A 53 39.76 -27.15 -28.07
C GLU A 53 38.68 -27.10 -26.99
N GLN A 54 38.40 -25.90 -26.48
CA GLN A 54 37.34 -25.63 -25.52
C GLN A 54 36.57 -24.37 -25.92
N SER A 55 35.28 -24.51 -26.07
CA SER A 55 34.39 -23.41 -26.44
C SER A 55 33.59 -22.83 -25.26
N SER A 56 33.57 -23.53 -24.13
CA SER A 56 32.78 -23.13 -22.94
C SER A 56 33.70 -23.07 -21.72
N PHE A 57 33.57 -22.00 -20.97
CA PHE A 57 34.37 -21.70 -19.78
C PHE A 57 33.43 -21.31 -18.63
N MET A 58 33.78 -21.77 -17.42
CA MET A 58 33.02 -21.40 -16.21
C MET A 58 33.83 -20.42 -15.37
N THR A 59 33.14 -19.45 -14.84
CA THR A 59 33.65 -18.51 -13.84
C THR A 59 32.55 -18.18 -12.85
N THR A 60 32.81 -17.36 -11.87
CA THR A 60 31.77 -16.91 -10.91
C THR A 60 31.67 -15.40 -10.88
N GLY A 61 30.49 -14.93 -10.50
CA GLY A 61 30.20 -13.52 -10.31
C GLY A 61 29.13 -13.31 -9.24
N SER A 62 28.71 -12.07 -9.07
CA SER A 62 27.66 -11.71 -8.12
C SER A 62 26.56 -10.94 -8.82
N ILE A 63 25.33 -11.24 -8.44
CA ILE A 63 24.16 -10.43 -8.77
C ILE A 63 23.75 -9.71 -7.48
N THR A 64 23.81 -8.38 -7.48
CA THR A 64 23.47 -7.55 -6.33
C THR A 64 21.99 -7.15 -6.36
N LYS A 65 21.43 -6.83 -5.19
CA LYS A 65 20.10 -6.27 -5.09
C LYS A 65 19.95 -5.01 -5.95
N ALA A 66 18.78 -4.85 -6.55
CA ALA A 66 18.43 -3.63 -7.26
C ALA A 66 18.07 -2.52 -6.26
N ALA A 67 18.23 -1.26 -6.68
CA ALA A 67 17.79 -0.12 -5.87
C ALA A 67 16.29 -0.23 -5.57
N ALA A 68 15.91 0.21 -4.36
CA ALA A 68 14.51 0.27 -3.97
C ALA A 68 13.72 1.17 -4.94
N PRO A 69 12.51 0.75 -5.36
CA PRO A 69 11.67 1.56 -6.23
C PRO A 69 11.24 2.86 -5.54
N ASP A 70 10.98 3.87 -6.34
CA ASP A 70 10.44 5.14 -5.86
C ASP A 70 8.90 5.08 -5.83
N PHE A 71 8.31 5.37 -4.67
CA PHE A 71 6.87 5.44 -4.44
C PHE A 71 6.60 6.12 -3.09
N THR A 72 5.34 6.43 -2.79
CA THR A 72 4.96 7.00 -1.48
C THR A 72 5.21 5.99 -0.37
N LYS A 73 6.15 6.31 0.52
CA LYS A 73 6.61 5.45 1.63
C LYS A 73 6.04 5.86 2.98
N GLU A 74 5.10 6.80 3.00
CA GLU A 74 4.49 7.32 4.21
C GLU A 74 2.98 7.11 4.20
N THR A 75 2.43 6.89 5.38
CA THR A 75 0.98 6.89 5.64
C THR A 75 0.71 7.46 7.03
N ALA A 76 -0.53 7.82 7.30
CA ALA A 76 -0.95 8.33 8.59
C ALA A 76 -1.90 7.37 9.29
N LEU A 77 -1.85 7.35 10.62
CA LEU A 77 -2.78 6.65 11.49
C LEU A 77 -3.28 7.62 12.56
N ASP A 78 -4.57 7.92 12.54
CA ASP A 78 -5.20 8.72 13.57
C ASP A 78 -5.73 7.82 14.69
N ILE A 79 -5.37 8.14 15.93
CA ILE A 79 -5.80 7.45 17.15
C ILE A 79 -6.60 8.41 18.04
N VAL A 80 -7.49 7.87 18.86
CA VAL A 80 -8.34 8.66 19.76
C VAL A 80 -7.79 8.64 21.18
N ASN A 81 -7.62 9.84 21.75
CA ASN A 81 -7.21 10.02 23.12
C ASN A 81 -8.22 9.40 24.12
N GLY A 82 -7.71 8.83 25.21
CA GLY A 82 -8.51 8.31 26.30
C GLY A 82 -9.10 6.92 26.09
N HIS A 83 -8.93 6.33 24.90
CA HIS A 83 -9.51 5.03 24.57
C HIS A 83 -8.43 3.95 24.44
N GLU A 84 -8.72 2.78 25.01
CA GLU A 84 -7.97 1.56 24.71
C GLU A 84 -8.57 0.91 23.46
N LYS A 85 -7.77 0.79 22.41
CA LYS A 85 -8.21 0.21 21.14
C LYS A 85 -7.04 -0.23 20.28
N THR A 86 -7.25 -1.31 19.55
CA THR A 86 -6.33 -1.72 18.50
C THR A 86 -6.69 -1.02 17.18
N TYR A 87 -5.78 -0.19 16.70
CA TYR A 87 -5.91 0.51 15.42
C TYR A 87 -5.22 -0.27 14.32
N THR A 88 -5.72 -0.10 13.11
CA THR A 88 -5.16 -0.76 11.92
C THR A 88 -5.06 0.24 10.79
N VAL A 89 -3.90 0.29 10.14
CA VAL A 89 -3.70 1.10 8.93
C VAL A 89 -3.09 0.25 7.82
N THR A 90 -3.60 0.43 6.60
CA THR A 90 -3.02 -0.22 5.42
C THR A 90 -1.70 0.46 5.09
N LEU A 91 -0.64 -0.35 4.96
CA LEU A 91 0.67 0.13 4.57
C LEU A 91 0.70 0.45 3.07
N PRO A 92 1.55 1.39 2.63
CA PRO A 92 1.79 1.62 1.23
C PRO A 92 2.17 0.32 0.52
N THR A 93 1.55 0.07 -0.63
CA THR A 93 1.80 -1.14 -1.42
C THR A 93 3.02 -0.96 -2.31
N LEU A 94 3.77 -2.05 -2.48
CA LEU A 94 4.87 -2.07 -3.44
C LEU A 94 4.33 -1.81 -4.86
N PRO A 95 4.96 -0.93 -5.65
CA PRO A 95 4.55 -0.70 -7.02
C PRO A 95 4.74 -1.95 -7.88
N PRO A 96 3.95 -2.15 -8.93
CA PRO A 96 4.16 -3.23 -9.87
C PRO A 96 5.52 -3.09 -10.56
N LEU A 97 6.17 -4.20 -10.84
CA LEU A 97 7.42 -4.26 -11.58
C LEU A 97 7.17 -4.70 -13.03
N GLU A 98 8.02 -4.22 -13.94
CA GLU A 98 8.01 -4.69 -15.32
C GLU A 98 8.47 -6.15 -15.39
N THR A 99 7.74 -6.98 -16.14
CA THR A 99 8.12 -8.39 -16.37
C THR A 99 9.46 -8.47 -17.11
N PRO A 100 10.40 -9.33 -16.73
CA PRO A 100 10.31 -10.43 -15.74
C PRO A 100 10.79 -10.07 -14.32
N LYS A 101 10.84 -8.80 -13.95
CA LYS A 101 11.32 -8.38 -12.63
C LYS A 101 10.33 -8.74 -11.53
N GLU A 102 10.84 -9.13 -10.37
CA GLU A 102 10.05 -9.48 -9.18
C GLU A 102 10.78 -9.10 -7.90
N TYR A 103 10.05 -8.83 -6.83
CA TYR A 103 10.64 -8.51 -5.53
C TYR A 103 11.31 -9.74 -4.87
N GLY A 104 10.78 -10.93 -5.07
CA GLY A 104 11.23 -12.15 -4.41
C GLY A 104 10.80 -12.20 -2.94
N ALA A 105 9.60 -12.73 -2.68
CA ALA A 105 9.04 -13.02 -1.36
C ALA A 105 9.21 -11.87 -0.33
N PRO A 106 8.56 -10.70 -0.51
CA PRO A 106 8.72 -9.58 0.40
C PRO A 106 8.14 -9.89 1.79
N THR A 107 8.90 -9.56 2.83
CA THR A 107 8.48 -9.65 4.24
C THR A 107 8.45 -8.27 4.86
N TYR A 108 7.56 -8.10 5.85
CA TYR A 108 7.35 -6.82 6.54
C TYR A 108 7.73 -6.98 8.00
N GLU A 109 8.61 -6.12 8.48
CA GLU A 109 9.08 -6.12 9.87
C GLU A 109 8.97 -4.73 10.47
N ILE A 110 8.47 -4.61 11.69
CA ILE A 110 8.56 -3.36 12.45
C ILE A 110 10.00 -3.21 12.93
N SER A 111 10.69 -2.20 12.43
CA SER A 111 12.08 -1.91 12.82
C SER A 111 12.18 -0.96 13.99
N GLU A 112 11.22 -0.05 14.13
CA GLU A 112 11.24 0.94 15.22
C GLU A 112 9.82 1.45 15.53
N ILE A 113 9.55 1.70 16.82
CA ILE A 113 8.35 2.38 17.31
C ILE A 113 8.79 3.54 18.20
N LYS A 114 8.58 4.76 17.70
CA LYS A 114 8.81 6.01 18.43
C LYS A 114 7.48 6.64 18.80
N LEU A 115 6.78 6.06 19.72
CA LEU A 115 5.53 6.60 20.28
C LEU A 115 5.74 7.01 21.72
N ASP A 116 5.01 8.04 22.15
CA ASP A 116 4.91 8.39 23.55
C ASP A 116 4.40 7.18 24.35
N GLY A 117 5.13 6.81 25.42
CA GLY A 117 4.82 5.64 26.25
C GLY A 117 3.45 5.68 26.93
N ARG A 118 2.77 6.84 26.92
CA ARG A 118 1.37 6.95 27.37
C ARG A 118 0.39 6.30 26.41
N TYR A 119 0.77 6.11 25.15
CA TYR A 119 -0.09 5.49 24.13
C TYR A 119 0.22 4.02 23.88
N TYR A 120 1.49 3.65 23.93
CA TYR A 120 1.92 2.35 23.46
C TYR A 120 2.99 1.73 24.38
N THR A 121 2.85 0.44 24.65
CA THR A 121 3.85 -0.36 25.35
C THR A 121 4.32 -1.57 24.55
N SER A 122 3.40 -2.34 23.96
CA SER A 122 3.77 -3.56 23.23
C SER A 122 2.63 -4.09 22.34
N GLY A 123 2.92 -5.12 21.55
CA GLY A 123 1.92 -5.89 20.79
C GLY A 123 1.66 -5.41 19.36
N ALA A 124 2.43 -4.43 18.86
CA ALA A 124 2.33 -4.05 17.44
C ALA A 124 2.85 -5.16 16.54
N LYS A 125 2.20 -5.34 15.39
CA LYS A 125 2.58 -6.31 14.37
C LYS A 125 2.15 -5.87 12.98
N VAL A 126 2.72 -6.50 11.96
CA VAL A 126 2.27 -6.35 10.57
C VAL A 126 1.67 -7.67 10.11
N GLU A 127 0.47 -7.61 9.60
CA GLU A 127 -0.23 -8.75 9.00
C GLU A 127 -0.97 -8.33 7.73
N ASN A 128 -0.87 -9.11 6.67
CA ASN A 128 -1.58 -8.88 5.41
C ASN A 128 -1.45 -7.43 4.86
N GLY A 129 -0.24 -6.86 4.92
CA GLY A 129 0.03 -5.50 4.47
C GLY A 129 -0.58 -4.39 5.34
N LYS A 130 -0.95 -4.71 6.57
CA LYS A 130 -1.50 -3.76 7.54
C LYS A 130 -0.66 -3.73 8.80
N LEU A 131 -0.38 -2.52 9.29
CA LEU A 131 0.10 -2.33 10.66
C LEU A 131 -1.08 -2.45 11.62
N ILE A 132 -0.93 -3.28 12.62
CA ILE A 132 -1.86 -3.46 13.75
C ILE A 132 -1.18 -2.90 14.97
N LEU A 133 -1.75 -1.84 15.55
CA LEU A 133 -1.16 -1.05 16.64
C LEU A 133 -2.14 -0.98 17.83
N PRO A 134 -1.90 -1.75 18.89
CA PRO A 134 -2.65 -1.61 20.13
C PRO A 134 -2.30 -0.29 20.83
N ILE A 135 -3.29 0.52 21.12
CA ILE A 135 -3.17 1.76 21.89
C ILE A 135 -3.82 1.54 23.26
N GLN A 136 -3.07 1.86 24.30
CA GLN A 136 -3.56 1.72 25.68
C GLN A 136 -4.42 2.92 26.09
N LYS A 137 -5.27 2.71 27.10
CA LYS A 137 -6.02 3.80 27.73
C LYS A 137 -5.05 4.84 28.31
N ASN A 138 -5.31 6.10 28.01
CA ASN A 138 -4.49 7.22 28.48
C ASN A 138 -5.37 8.40 28.91
N ASP A 139 -4.77 9.39 29.53
CA ASP A 139 -5.43 10.63 29.99
C ASP A 139 -5.02 11.86 29.17
N VAL A 140 -4.35 11.63 28.05
CA VAL A 140 -3.84 12.71 27.17
C VAL A 140 -5.00 13.48 26.56
N LYS A 141 -4.87 14.80 26.51
CA LYS A 141 -5.87 15.73 25.93
C LYS A 141 -5.33 16.51 24.75
N THR A 142 -4.01 16.52 24.56
CA THR A 142 -3.38 17.22 23.43
C THR A 142 -3.58 16.41 22.14
N THR A 143 -3.80 17.12 21.04
CA THR A 143 -3.96 16.54 19.71
C THR A 143 -2.73 16.83 18.84
N GLY A 144 -2.53 16.05 17.80
CA GLY A 144 -1.43 16.21 16.85
C GLY A 144 -0.50 14.99 16.82
N PRO A 145 0.71 15.14 16.25
CA PRO A 145 1.67 14.05 16.14
C PRO A 145 2.10 13.51 17.49
N VAL A 146 2.07 12.19 17.65
CA VAL A 146 2.49 11.49 18.87
C VAL A 146 3.64 10.53 18.64
N GLY A 147 4.08 10.41 17.41
CA GLY A 147 5.25 9.63 17.03
C GLY A 147 5.11 8.89 15.72
N THR A 148 6.00 7.93 15.51
CA THR A 148 6.08 7.16 14.27
C THR A 148 6.26 5.68 14.52
N VAL A 149 5.81 4.86 13.58
CA VAL A 149 6.16 3.45 13.46
C VAL A 149 6.89 3.26 12.14
N THR A 150 8.09 2.70 12.20
CA THR A 150 8.90 2.40 11.02
C THR A 150 8.77 0.92 10.69
N VAL A 151 8.37 0.63 9.46
CA VAL A 151 8.25 -0.73 8.92
C VAL A 151 9.25 -0.89 7.79
N VAL A 152 10.04 -1.96 7.83
CA VAL A 152 10.98 -2.30 6.75
C VAL A 152 10.42 -3.46 5.94
N ILE A 153 10.38 -3.27 4.63
CA ILE A 153 10.10 -4.35 3.67
C ILE A 153 11.43 -4.90 3.22
N LYS A 154 11.67 -6.19 3.51
CA LYS A 154 12.82 -6.93 3.03
C LYS A 154 12.42 -7.83 1.88
N SER A 155 13.24 -7.90 0.87
CA SER A 155 13.04 -8.77 -0.28
C SER A 155 14.35 -9.36 -0.77
N THR A 156 14.29 -10.42 -1.58
CA THR A 156 15.49 -11.07 -2.10
C THR A 156 16.19 -10.18 -3.14
N ASN A 157 15.44 -9.53 -4.00
CA ASN A 157 15.94 -8.92 -5.22
C ASN A 157 16.15 -7.41 -5.16
N TYR A 158 15.59 -6.74 -4.14
CA TYR A 158 15.69 -5.28 -3.96
C TYR A 158 16.25 -4.92 -2.60
N GLU A 159 16.92 -3.76 -2.54
CA GLU A 159 17.36 -3.17 -1.27
C GLU A 159 16.15 -2.95 -0.35
N ASP A 160 16.43 -2.94 0.96
CA ASP A 160 15.40 -2.79 1.98
C ASP A 160 14.63 -1.46 1.82
N ILE A 161 13.33 -1.51 1.95
CA ILE A 161 12.42 -0.38 1.77
C ILE A 161 11.86 0.02 3.13
N THR A 162 12.10 1.26 3.52
CA THR A 162 11.58 1.80 4.78
C THR A 162 10.26 2.51 4.54
N LEU A 163 9.22 2.10 5.28
CA LEU A 163 7.92 2.76 5.35
C LEU A 163 7.77 3.48 6.69
N THR A 164 7.17 4.66 6.67
CA THR A 164 6.87 5.43 7.89
C THR A 164 5.35 5.55 8.08
N VAL A 165 4.88 5.17 9.26
CA VAL A 165 3.51 5.44 9.70
C VAL A 165 3.55 6.58 10.70
N ASN A 166 3.03 7.73 10.32
CA ASN A 166 2.91 8.91 11.18
C ASN A 166 1.66 8.76 12.05
N VAL A 167 1.81 8.69 13.37
CA VAL A 167 0.69 8.50 14.30
C VAL A 167 0.30 9.85 14.89
N ASN A 168 -0.99 10.21 14.74
CA ASN A 168 -1.55 11.44 15.26
C ASN A 168 -2.65 11.14 16.27
N ALA A 169 -2.66 11.86 17.37
CA ALA A 169 -3.74 11.79 18.35
C ALA A 169 -4.81 12.84 18.08
N THR A 170 -6.05 12.45 18.21
CA THR A 170 -7.23 13.32 18.16
C THR A 170 -8.16 13.03 19.33
N ASN A 171 -9.01 13.99 19.70
CA ASN A 171 -10.01 13.75 20.74
C ASN A 171 -11.22 12.98 20.19
N LYS A 172 -11.57 13.18 18.93
CA LYS A 172 -12.60 12.40 18.22
C LYS A 172 -12.30 12.35 16.72
N LEU A 173 -12.54 11.21 16.10
CA LEU A 173 -12.47 11.03 14.65
C LEU A 173 -13.66 11.70 13.96
N LEU A 174 -13.49 12.12 12.70
CA LEU A 174 -14.61 12.49 11.85
C LEU A 174 -15.14 11.22 11.18
N PRO A 175 -16.46 10.94 11.26
CA PRO A 175 -17.02 9.79 10.56
C PRO A 175 -17.02 10.03 9.05
N THR A 176 -16.68 9.01 8.25
CA THR A 176 -16.99 9.03 6.81
C THR A 176 -18.47 8.76 6.62
N MET A 177 -19.09 9.50 5.71
CA MET A 177 -20.55 9.50 5.56
C MET A 177 -20.93 9.54 4.09
N PRO A 178 -21.16 8.39 3.43
CA PRO A 178 -21.90 8.36 2.18
C PRO A 178 -23.29 8.99 2.39
N LEU A 179 -23.57 10.04 1.61
CA LEU A 179 -24.73 10.90 1.80
C LEU A 179 -26.04 10.17 1.43
N PRO A 180 -27.18 10.51 2.10
CA PRO A 180 -28.48 10.10 1.63
C PRO A 180 -28.75 10.66 0.23
N THR A 181 -29.46 9.91 -0.60
CA THR A 181 -29.85 10.33 -1.95
C THR A 181 -31.34 10.40 -2.10
N ALA A 182 -31.84 11.45 -2.79
CA ALA A 182 -33.25 11.59 -3.10
C ALA A 182 -33.78 10.41 -3.92
N ASN A 183 -34.93 9.87 -3.56
CA ASN A 183 -35.58 8.85 -4.35
C ASN A 183 -36.43 9.50 -5.47
N ALA A 184 -36.41 8.93 -6.66
CA ALA A 184 -37.35 9.29 -7.72
C ALA A 184 -38.71 8.63 -7.42
N LEU A 185 -39.70 9.43 -7.06
CA LEU A 185 -41.00 8.93 -6.60
C LEU A 185 -42.12 9.29 -7.56
N THR A 186 -43.08 8.39 -7.69
CA THR A 186 -44.34 8.61 -8.43
C THR A 186 -45.50 8.36 -7.48
N TYR A 187 -46.52 9.24 -7.49
CA TYR A 187 -47.66 9.11 -6.62
C TYR A 187 -48.38 7.77 -6.85
N ASN A 188 -48.54 7.02 -5.75
CA ASN A 188 -49.19 5.70 -5.75
C ASN A 188 -50.24 5.53 -4.65
N GLY A 189 -50.58 6.62 -3.93
CA GLY A 189 -51.58 6.62 -2.86
C GLY A 189 -51.12 6.03 -1.53
N THR A 190 -49.81 5.69 -1.37
CA THR A 190 -49.25 5.16 -0.14
C THR A 190 -48.06 6.01 0.34
N GLU A 191 -47.66 5.82 1.61
CA GLU A 191 -46.42 6.39 2.14
C GLU A 191 -45.22 5.80 1.43
N GLN A 192 -44.30 6.65 0.97
CA GLN A 192 -43.07 6.27 0.29
C GLN A 192 -41.87 6.93 0.94
N ALA A 193 -40.74 6.18 1.08
CA ALA A 193 -39.51 6.70 1.61
C ALA A 193 -38.94 7.80 0.69
N LEU A 194 -38.66 8.97 1.25
CA LEU A 194 -38.21 10.13 0.50
C LEU A 194 -36.74 10.01 0.04
N VAL A 195 -35.92 9.31 0.79
CA VAL A 195 -34.49 9.14 0.49
C VAL A 195 -34.06 7.71 0.67
N THR A 196 -33.01 7.33 -0.04
CA THR A 196 -32.20 6.15 0.29
C THR A 196 -31.24 6.52 1.42
N ALA A 197 -31.15 5.65 2.45
CA ALA A 197 -30.37 5.91 3.64
C ALA A 197 -28.87 6.17 3.31
N GLY A 198 -28.29 7.18 3.94
CA GLY A 198 -26.85 7.30 4.06
C GLY A 198 -26.28 6.23 5.01
N LYS A 199 -24.95 6.09 4.99
CA LYS A 199 -24.24 5.23 5.93
C LYS A 199 -23.20 6.06 6.68
N THR A 200 -22.77 5.62 7.86
CA THR A 200 -21.70 6.27 8.62
C THR A 200 -20.72 5.22 9.15
N THR A 201 -19.44 5.55 9.22
CA THR A 201 -18.43 4.68 9.85
C THR A 201 -18.42 4.78 11.37
N GLY A 202 -19.09 5.80 11.94
CA GLY A 202 -19.15 5.98 13.39
C GLY A 202 -20.29 6.89 13.79
N GLY A 203 -20.86 6.65 14.96
CA GLY A 203 -22.08 7.33 15.41
C GLY A 203 -23.34 6.81 14.72
N THR A 204 -24.44 7.57 14.86
CA THR A 204 -25.78 7.23 14.39
C THR A 204 -26.26 8.27 13.39
N MET A 205 -26.71 7.83 12.21
CA MET A 205 -27.34 8.70 11.21
C MET A 205 -28.76 9.01 11.65
N LEU A 206 -29.10 10.30 11.76
CA LEU A 206 -30.42 10.78 12.11
C LEU A 206 -31.03 11.59 10.97
N TYR A 207 -32.33 11.47 10.81
CA TYR A 207 -33.14 12.15 9.79
C TYR A 207 -34.29 12.91 10.41
N ARG A 208 -34.76 13.94 9.74
CA ARG A 208 -36.04 14.61 10.01
C ARG A 208 -36.62 15.17 8.72
N LEU A 209 -37.95 15.27 8.69
CA LEU A 209 -38.67 15.96 7.63
C LEU A 209 -38.93 17.38 8.08
N ASP A 210 -38.50 18.36 7.31
CA ASP A 210 -38.66 19.80 7.63
C ASP A 210 -38.23 20.13 9.07
N ASN A 211 -39.15 20.48 9.97
CA ASN A 211 -38.89 20.82 11.37
C ASN A 211 -39.38 19.73 12.35
N SER A 212 -39.56 18.48 11.90
CA SER A 212 -39.91 17.37 12.80
C SER A 212 -38.75 16.98 13.72
N GLU A 213 -39.04 16.12 14.68
CA GLU A 213 -38.00 15.54 15.57
C GLU A 213 -37.02 14.65 14.82
N TRP A 214 -35.77 14.60 15.32
CA TRP A 214 -34.75 13.73 14.80
C TRP A 214 -35.05 12.27 15.11
N SER A 215 -34.91 11.40 14.11
CA SER A 215 -35.12 9.95 14.20
C SER A 215 -34.12 9.17 13.33
N GLU A 216 -33.88 7.91 13.67
CA GLU A 216 -33.14 6.98 12.79
C GLU A 216 -34.00 6.51 11.60
N GLN A 217 -35.33 6.74 11.67
CA GLN A 217 -36.25 6.34 10.60
C GLN A 217 -36.13 7.28 9.39
N ILE A 218 -36.17 6.67 8.20
CA ILE A 218 -36.21 7.43 6.96
C ILE A 218 -37.58 8.14 6.86
N PRO A 219 -37.60 9.46 6.64
CA PRO A 219 -38.85 10.17 6.45
C PRO A 219 -39.65 9.68 5.23
N THR A 220 -40.96 9.60 5.37
CA THR A 220 -41.89 9.20 4.32
C THR A 220 -42.84 10.33 3.99
N ALA A 221 -43.42 10.29 2.79
CA ALA A 221 -44.56 11.14 2.41
C ALA A 221 -45.50 10.40 1.45
N LYS A 222 -46.78 10.78 1.49
CA LYS A 222 -47.83 10.23 0.63
C LYS A 222 -48.20 11.17 -0.51
N ASN A 223 -48.24 12.46 -0.23
CA ASN A 223 -48.81 13.45 -1.16
C ASN A 223 -47.71 13.97 -2.11
N VAL A 224 -48.15 14.46 -3.27
CA VAL A 224 -47.26 15.18 -4.19
C VAL A 224 -46.83 16.50 -3.54
N GLY A 225 -45.55 16.82 -3.63
CA GLY A 225 -45.01 18.03 -3.03
C GLY A 225 -43.48 18.09 -3.08
N LYS A 226 -42.93 19.19 -2.59
CA LYS A 226 -41.51 19.37 -2.39
C LYS A 226 -41.18 19.19 -0.91
N TYR A 227 -40.31 18.27 -0.59
CA TYR A 227 -39.94 17.90 0.76
C TYR A 227 -38.45 18.15 1.01
N THR A 228 -38.15 18.67 2.21
CA THR A 228 -36.74 18.83 2.63
C THR A 228 -36.42 17.79 3.71
N VAL A 229 -35.59 16.81 3.37
CA VAL A 229 -35.10 15.83 4.32
C VAL A 229 -33.77 16.32 4.88
N TRP A 230 -33.76 16.61 6.16
CA TRP A 230 -32.56 16.94 6.90
C TRP A 230 -31.89 15.68 7.46
N TYR A 231 -30.58 15.66 7.52
CA TYR A 231 -29.81 14.55 8.08
C TYR A 231 -28.57 15.06 8.79
N LYS A 232 -28.11 14.33 9.79
CA LYS A 232 -26.87 14.57 10.54
C LYS A 232 -26.32 13.26 11.07
N VAL A 233 -25.07 13.27 11.56
CA VAL A 233 -24.55 12.18 12.37
C VAL A 233 -24.44 12.64 13.82
N GLN A 234 -25.08 11.91 14.71
CA GLN A 234 -24.82 11.99 16.14
C GLN A 234 -23.62 11.10 16.46
N GLY A 235 -22.51 11.71 16.83
CA GLY A 235 -21.28 11.00 17.16
C GLY A 235 -21.39 10.13 18.41
N ASN A 236 -20.29 9.54 18.78
CA ASN A 236 -20.18 8.71 20.00
C ASN A 236 -18.89 9.04 20.77
N ALA A 237 -18.39 8.12 21.59
CA ALA A 237 -17.14 8.32 22.33
C ALA A 237 -15.93 8.54 21.43
N GLU A 238 -15.88 7.88 20.26
CA GLU A 238 -14.75 7.92 19.33
C GLU A 238 -14.93 8.91 18.17
N TYR A 239 -16.18 9.19 17.78
CA TYR A 239 -16.51 9.98 16.60
C TYR A 239 -17.23 11.28 16.97
N ALA A 240 -16.85 12.36 16.28
CA ALA A 240 -17.50 13.67 16.43
C ALA A 240 -18.89 13.68 15.76
N ASP A 241 -19.73 14.63 16.19
CA ASP A 241 -20.96 14.95 15.49
C ASP A 241 -20.65 15.53 14.10
N VAL A 242 -21.50 15.23 13.12
CA VAL A 242 -21.51 15.93 11.84
C VAL A 242 -22.73 16.84 11.80
N ALA A 243 -22.49 18.10 11.47
CA ALA A 243 -23.54 19.11 11.38
C ALA A 243 -24.65 18.69 10.39
N GLU A 244 -25.86 19.21 10.63
CA GLU A 244 -27.00 18.94 9.78
C GLU A 244 -26.82 19.46 8.35
N GLN A 245 -27.28 18.67 7.42
CA GLN A 245 -27.35 18.93 5.99
C GLN A 245 -28.73 18.54 5.48
N ASN A 246 -29.03 18.84 4.23
CA ASN A 246 -30.32 18.48 3.66
C ASN A 246 -30.25 18.02 2.22
N VAL A 247 -31.26 17.32 1.80
CA VAL A 247 -31.54 16.92 0.43
C VAL A 247 -33.02 17.22 0.11
N THR A 248 -33.28 17.77 -1.06
CA THR A 248 -34.64 18.07 -1.54
C THR A 248 -35.16 16.92 -2.40
N VAL A 249 -36.40 16.54 -2.17
CA VAL A 249 -37.16 15.52 -2.92
C VAL A 249 -38.40 16.18 -3.51
N THR A 250 -38.69 15.97 -4.79
CA THR A 250 -39.84 16.54 -5.54
C THR A 250 -40.60 15.44 -6.26
#